data_a00665e51b44b0cc917de0cf23a8bca7
#
_entry.id   a00665e51b44b0cc917de0cf23a8bca7
#
_cell.length_a   1.000
_cell.length_b   1.000
_cell.length_c   1.000
_cell.angle_alpha   90.00
_cell.angle_beta   90.00
_cell.angle_gamma   90.00
#
_symmetry.space_group_name_H-M   'P 1'
#
loop_
_entity.id
_entity.type
_entity.pdbx_description
1 polymer ?
#
loop_
_entity_poly.entity_id
_entity_poly.type
_entity_poly.pdbx_seq_one_letter_code
_entity_poly.pdbx_strand_id
1 'polypeptide(L)'
;SKVCEITKQNTSAIIEKYATNFTTINCMIGVDEVPENLPCDIVIMNPPWGFQSSKADRPLLEYGFKLEPSSLYVIHSANATHLEQLGKANGYDCEIVFESNFRLPPKYMHQSRKMGETEIKCWRFHKPGDAQIAIIDD
;
A
#
# COMPACT_ATOMS: atom_id res chain seq x y z
N SER A 1 9.50 13.20 -13.64
CA SER A 1 8.64 12.48 -14.59
C SER A 1 7.30 13.20 -14.74
N LYS A 2 6.60 12.92 -15.84
CA LYS A 2 5.26 13.49 -16.09
C LYS A 2 4.27 13.16 -14.97
N VAL A 3 4.37 11.96 -14.41
CA VAL A 3 3.54 11.52 -13.26
C VAL A 3 3.81 12.38 -12.03
N CYS A 4 5.06 12.66 -11.71
CA CYS A 4 5.40 13.53 -10.59
C CYS A 4 4.87 14.97 -10.75
N GLU A 5 4.88 15.51 -11.96
CA GLU A 5 4.32 16.84 -12.25
C GLU A 5 2.81 16.87 -12.08
N ILE A 6 2.10 15.86 -12.59
CA ILE A 6 0.65 15.71 -12.41
C ILE A 6 0.32 15.59 -10.92
N THR A 7 1.08 14.81 -10.17
CA THR A 7 0.91 14.65 -8.73
C THR A 7 1.05 15.99 -8.01
N LYS A 8 2.08 16.78 -8.33
CA LYS A 8 2.27 18.12 -7.77
C LYS A 8 1.11 19.06 -8.09
N GLN A 9 0.60 19.03 -9.31
CA GLN A 9 -0.57 19.82 -9.72
C GLN A 9 -1.81 19.42 -8.92
N ASN A 10 -2.08 18.12 -8.82
CA ASN A 10 -3.26 17.60 -8.11
C ASN A 10 -3.22 17.88 -6.60
N THR A 11 -2.05 18.01 -6.01
CA THR A 11 -1.88 18.26 -4.57
C THR A 11 -1.75 19.75 -4.23
N SER A 12 -1.58 20.64 -5.20
CA SER A 12 -1.36 22.07 -4.97
C SER A 12 -2.43 22.74 -4.12
N ALA A 13 -3.71 22.45 -4.38
CA ALA A 13 -4.84 23.00 -3.62
C ALA A 13 -4.86 22.51 -2.16
N ILE A 14 -4.44 21.28 -1.92
CA ILE A 14 -4.36 20.70 -0.57
C ILE A 14 -3.21 21.35 0.20
N ILE A 15 -2.06 21.53 -0.44
CA ILE A 15 -0.88 22.19 0.15
C ILE A 15 -1.22 23.63 0.54
N GLU A 16 -1.88 24.37 -0.34
CA GLU A 16 -2.30 25.74 -0.09
C GLU A 16 -3.32 25.82 1.06
N LYS A 17 -4.34 24.96 1.01
CA LYS A 17 -5.42 24.96 2.00
C LYS A 17 -4.95 24.61 3.41
N TYR A 18 -4.05 23.65 3.55
CA TYR A 18 -3.64 23.12 4.85
C TYR A 18 -2.24 23.51 5.28
N ALA A 19 -1.55 24.38 4.52
CA ALA A 19 -0.17 24.83 4.77
C ALA A 19 0.80 23.66 5.07
N THR A 20 0.66 22.56 4.31
CA THR A 20 1.44 21.35 4.49
C THR A 20 2.59 21.27 3.49
N ASN A 21 3.60 20.49 3.80
CA ASN A 21 4.70 20.18 2.89
C ASN A 21 4.39 18.94 2.06
N PHE A 22 4.78 18.96 0.80
CA PHE A 22 4.64 17.85 -0.11
C PHE A 22 5.91 17.66 -0.93
N THR A 23 6.46 16.46 -0.91
CA THR A 23 7.66 16.10 -1.68
C THR A 23 7.36 14.94 -2.60
N THR A 24 7.78 15.03 -3.85
CA THR A 24 7.68 13.95 -4.84
C THR A 24 9.05 13.40 -5.12
N ILE A 25 9.23 12.10 -4.99
CA ILE A 25 10.47 11.40 -5.31
C ILE A 25 10.19 10.43 -6.45
N ASN A 26 10.94 10.56 -7.54
CA ASN A 26 10.84 9.67 -8.70
C ASN A 26 11.97 8.64 -8.62
N CYS A 27 11.63 7.43 -8.19
CA CYS A 27 12.57 6.31 -8.12
C CYS A 27 11.86 4.99 -8.43
N MET A 28 12.60 4.01 -8.89
CA MET A 28 12.12 2.64 -9.06
C MET A 28 12.58 1.81 -7.87
N ILE A 29 11.65 1.50 -6.98
CA ILE A 29 11.93 0.73 -5.77
C ILE A 29 12.38 -0.68 -6.15
N GLY A 30 13.49 -1.13 -5.58
CA GLY A 30 14.14 -2.39 -5.91
C GLY A 30 15.22 -2.29 -7.00
N VAL A 31 15.39 -1.12 -7.63
CA VAL A 31 16.40 -0.86 -8.67
C VAL A 31 17.22 0.37 -8.34
N ASP A 32 16.56 1.50 -8.05
CA ASP A 32 17.23 2.76 -7.73
C ASP A 32 17.58 2.83 -6.24
N GLU A 33 18.54 3.70 -5.90
CA GLU A 33 18.74 4.10 -4.51
C GLU A 33 17.50 4.82 -4.00
N VAL A 34 16.98 4.36 -2.88
CA VAL A 34 15.81 4.93 -2.22
C VAL A 34 16.22 5.60 -0.92
N PRO A 35 15.54 6.68 -0.49
CA PRO A 35 15.80 7.26 0.82
C PRO A 35 15.57 6.25 1.94
N GLU A 36 16.61 5.90 2.69
CA GLU A 36 16.54 4.87 3.74
C GLU A 36 16.10 5.41 5.10
N ASN A 37 16.38 6.67 5.38
CA ASN A 37 16.16 7.29 6.68
C ASN A 37 15.09 8.38 6.64
N LEU A 38 13.96 8.11 5.98
CA LEU A 38 12.82 9.00 6.01
C LEU A 38 12.06 8.83 7.33
N PRO A 39 11.90 9.88 8.14
CA PRO A 39 10.97 9.85 9.25
C PRO A 39 9.57 9.58 8.71
N CYS A 40 8.96 8.49 9.13
CA CYS A 40 7.70 8.05 8.55
C CYS A 40 6.79 7.47 9.64
N ASP A 41 5.67 8.14 9.91
CA ASP A 41 4.67 7.66 10.85
C ASP A 41 3.69 6.69 10.17
N ILE A 42 3.29 7.02 8.95
CA ILE A 42 2.29 6.24 8.19
C ILE A 42 2.81 6.01 6.77
N VAL A 43 2.72 4.78 6.34
CA VAL A 43 2.90 4.38 4.93
C VAL A 43 1.57 3.87 4.39
N ILE A 44 1.22 4.30 3.19
CA ILE A 44 0.05 3.82 2.47
C ILE A 44 0.51 3.35 1.09
N MET A 45 0.14 2.13 0.72
CA MET A 45 0.51 1.58 -0.58
C MET A 45 -0.58 0.70 -1.19
N ASN A 46 -0.61 0.74 -2.52
CA ASN A 46 -1.36 -0.19 -3.35
C ASN A 46 -0.37 -0.80 -4.35
N PRO A 47 0.36 -1.84 -3.94
CA PRO A 47 1.39 -2.44 -4.79
C PRO A 47 0.77 -3.23 -5.95
N PRO A 48 1.53 -3.58 -6.99
CA PRO A 48 1.06 -4.46 -8.05
C PRO A 48 0.69 -5.84 -7.49
N TRP A 49 -0.47 -6.38 -7.87
CA TRP A 49 -1.02 -7.61 -7.25
C TRP A 49 -0.53 -8.92 -7.87
N GLY A 50 0.58 -8.91 -8.56
CA GLY A 50 1.22 -10.12 -9.04
C GLY A 50 0.55 -10.81 -10.25
N PHE A 51 -0.46 -10.19 -10.87
CA PHE A 51 -1.08 -10.72 -12.09
C PHE A 51 -0.12 -10.73 -13.30
N GLN A 52 0.86 -9.83 -13.30
CA GLN A 52 1.85 -9.70 -14.38
C GLN A 52 3.19 -10.35 -14.04
N SER A 53 3.54 -10.44 -12.77
CA SER A 53 4.78 -11.02 -12.29
C SER A 53 4.61 -11.51 -10.86
N SER A 54 4.97 -12.76 -10.63
CA SER A 54 5.02 -13.32 -9.28
C SER A 54 5.97 -12.48 -8.41
N LYS A 55 5.51 -12.07 -7.23
CA LYS A 55 6.27 -11.27 -6.26
C LYS A 55 6.61 -9.84 -6.71
N ALA A 56 5.84 -9.26 -7.64
CA ALA A 56 6.06 -7.88 -8.08
C ALA A 56 5.83 -6.84 -6.97
N ASP A 57 5.03 -7.17 -5.97
CA ASP A 57 4.73 -6.37 -4.79
C ASP A 57 5.85 -6.36 -3.75
N ARG A 58 6.71 -7.38 -3.76
CA ARG A 58 7.66 -7.63 -2.68
C ARG A 58 8.66 -6.49 -2.43
N PRO A 59 9.31 -5.88 -3.43
CA PRO A 59 10.23 -4.77 -3.19
C PRO A 59 9.57 -3.56 -2.52
N LEU A 60 8.31 -3.27 -2.90
CA LEU A 60 7.53 -2.18 -2.31
C LEU A 60 7.19 -2.47 -0.85
N LEU A 61 6.73 -3.68 -0.56
CA LEU A 61 6.40 -4.11 0.80
C LEU A 61 7.63 -4.09 1.72
N GLU A 62 8.74 -4.65 1.26
CA GLU A 62 10.00 -4.65 2.01
C GLU A 62 10.49 -3.23 2.29
N TYR A 63 10.40 -2.33 1.32
CA TYR A 63 10.74 -0.92 1.53
C TYR A 63 9.81 -0.24 2.53
N GLY A 64 8.51 -0.50 2.46
CA GLY A 64 7.54 0.03 3.41
C GLY A 64 7.86 -0.37 4.86
N PHE A 65 8.18 -1.63 5.10
CA PHE A 65 8.59 -2.10 6.44
C PHE A 65 9.96 -1.55 6.87
N LYS A 66 10.90 -1.36 5.94
CA LYS A 66 12.22 -0.80 6.21
C LYS A 66 12.16 0.64 6.72
N LEU A 67 11.13 1.39 6.37
CA LEU A 67 10.90 2.74 6.89
C LEU A 67 10.44 2.76 8.36
N GLU A 68 10.14 1.60 8.93
CA GLU A 68 9.71 1.42 10.33
C GLU A 68 8.54 2.32 10.76
N PRO A 69 7.45 2.42 9.93
CA PRO A 69 6.33 3.28 10.26
C PRO A 69 5.57 2.76 11.49
N SER A 70 4.85 3.65 12.17
CA SER A 70 3.89 3.26 13.21
C SER A 70 2.72 2.46 12.63
N SER A 71 2.32 2.78 11.41
CA SER A 71 1.28 2.05 10.66
C SER A 71 1.63 1.95 9.18
N LEU A 72 1.48 0.76 8.62
CA LEU A 72 1.61 0.51 7.19
C LEU A 72 0.27 -0.03 6.67
N TYR A 73 -0.38 0.73 5.78
CA TYR A 73 -1.63 0.32 5.13
C TYR A 73 -1.35 -0.23 3.74
N VAL A 74 -1.85 -1.43 3.48
CA VAL A 74 -1.68 -2.11 2.19
C VAL A 74 -3.04 -2.53 1.64
N ILE A 75 -3.39 -2.02 0.47
CA ILE A 75 -4.53 -2.51 -0.31
C ILE A 75 -4.03 -3.59 -1.25
N HIS A 76 -4.60 -4.79 -1.17
CA HIS A 76 -4.19 -5.91 -1.99
C HIS A 76 -5.37 -6.84 -2.29
N SER A 77 -5.15 -7.79 -3.20
CA SER A 77 -6.10 -8.89 -3.41
C SER A 77 -6.35 -9.64 -2.09
N ALA A 78 -7.60 -9.97 -1.80
CA ALA A 78 -7.98 -10.68 -0.57
C ALA A 78 -7.26 -12.02 -0.37
N ASN A 79 -6.75 -12.61 -1.45
CA ASN A 79 -6.02 -13.88 -1.45
C ASN A 79 -4.51 -13.74 -1.15
N ALA A 80 -4.03 -12.55 -0.83
CA ALA A 80 -2.61 -12.29 -0.58
C ALA A 80 -2.18 -12.77 0.82
N THR A 81 -2.05 -14.08 1.00
CA THR A 81 -1.69 -14.72 2.28
C THR A 81 -0.26 -14.43 2.74
N HIS A 82 0.62 -14.04 1.83
CA HIS A 82 2.03 -13.72 2.13
C HIS A 82 2.21 -12.43 2.94
N LEU A 83 1.23 -11.53 2.93
CA LEU A 83 1.30 -10.24 3.61
C LEU A 83 1.46 -10.39 5.13
N GLU A 84 0.66 -11.25 5.74
CA GLU A 84 0.71 -11.48 7.19
C GLU A 84 2.05 -12.06 7.64
N GLN A 85 2.58 -13.02 6.85
CA GLN A 85 3.88 -13.61 7.13
C GLN A 85 5.01 -12.59 7.01
N LEU A 86 4.94 -11.72 5.99
CA LEU A 86 5.92 -10.67 5.79
C LEU A 86 5.87 -9.64 6.93
N GLY A 87 4.69 -9.28 7.38
CA GLY A 87 4.50 -8.40 8.54
C GLY A 87 5.15 -8.97 9.79
N LYS A 88 4.85 -10.22 10.12
CA LYS A 88 5.46 -10.91 11.27
C LYS A 88 6.98 -11.00 11.19
N ALA A 89 7.52 -11.29 10.01
CA ALA A 89 8.96 -11.33 9.79
C ALA A 89 9.66 -9.97 10.04
N ASN A 90 8.91 -8.87 9.92
CA ASN A 90 9.38 -7.51 10.19
C ASN A 90 8.97 -6.97 11.57
N GLY A 91 8.40 -7.80 12.44
CA GLY A 91 8.00 -7.41 13.79
C GLY A 91 6.69 -6.66 13.89
N TYR A 92 5.78 -6.84 12.91
CA TYR A 92 4.46 -6.22 12.87
C TYR A 92 3.36 -7.27 13.03
N ASP A 93 2.34 -6.91 13.78
CA ASP A 93 1.05 -7.56 13.72
C ASP A 93 0.19 -6.89 12.65
N CYS A 94 -0.93 -7.49 12.25
CA CYS A 94 -1.83 -6.89 11.28
C CYS A 94 -3.30 -7.08 11.65
N GLU A 95 -4.09 -6.17 11.14
CA GLU A 95 -5.56 -6.18 11.21
C GLU A 95 -6.15 -5.83 9.85
N ILE A 96 -7.35 -6.32 9.57
CA ILE A 96 -8.09 -6.00 8.35
C ILE A 96 -8.96 -4.76 8.65
N VAL A 97 -8.69 -3.68 7.95
CA VAL A 97 -9.41 -2.41 8.12
C VAL A 97 -10.74 -2.43 7.37
N PHE A 98 -10.71 -2.94 6.15
CA PHE A 98 -11.93 -3.15 5.36
C PHE A 98 -11.73 -4.25 4.30
N GLU A 99 -12.84 -4.76 3.84
CA GLU A 99 -12.94 -5.68 2.69
C GLU A 99 -13.95 -5.10 1.69
N SER A 100 -13.70 -5.28 0.41
CA SER A 100 -14.58 -4.79 -0.65
C SER A 100 -14.43 -5.60 -1.92
N ASN A 101 -15.44 -5.55 -2.76
CA ASN A 101 -15.37 -6.05 -4.13
C ASN A 101 -15.04 -4.90 -5.07
N PHE A 102 -14.02 -5.08 -5.88
CA PHE A 102 -13.55 -4.09 -6.83
C PHE A 102 -13.74 -4.60 -8.27
N ARG A 103 -14.42 -3.79 -9.09
CA ARG A 103 -14.53 -4.05 -10.52
C ARG A 103 -13.37 -3.41 -11.25
N LEU A 104 -12.55 -4.24 -11.89
CA LEU A 104 -11.53 -3.75 -12.79
C LEU A 104 -12.19 -3.22 -14.07
N PRO A 105 -11.79 -2.01 -14.57
CA PRO A 105 -12.24 -1.52 -15.85
C PRO A 105 -11.89 -2.50 -16.99
N PRO A 106 -12.72 -2.63 -18.03
CA PRO A 106 -12.50 -3.59 -19.14
C PRO A 106 -11.13 -3.51 -19.80
N LYS A 107 -10.50 -2.34 -19.82
CA LYS A 107 -9.15 -2.15 -20.40
C LYS A 107 -8.03 -2.92 -19.71
N TYR A 108 -8.26 -3.41 -18.48
CA TYR A 108 -7.32 -4.22 -17.72
C TYR A 108 -7.65 -5.71 -17.76
N MET A 109 -8.69 -6.09 -18.49
CA MET A 109 -9.26 -7.43 -18.52
C MET A 109 -8.94 -8.22 -19.79
N HIS A 110 -7.83 -7.95 -20.45
CA HIS A 110 -7.48 -8.57 -21.74
C HIS A 110 -7.40 -10.09 -21.74
N GLN A 111 -7.43 -10.73 -20.59
CA GLN A 111 -7.19 -12.17 -20.48
C GLN A 111 -8.24 -12.95 -19.68
N SER A 112 -9.23 -12.30 -19.12
CA SER A 112 -10.24 -12.99 -18.32
C SER A 112 -11.62 -12.80 -18.96
N ARG A 113 -12.19 -13.89 -19.43
CA ARG A 113 -13.57 -13.97 -19.95
C ARG A 113 -14.64 -13.77 -18.88
N LYS A 114 -14.26 -13.75 -17.62
CA LYS A 114 -15.12 -13.43 -16.50
C LYS A 114 -14.84 -12.00 -16.11
N MET A 115 -15.86 -11.13 -16.18
CA MET A 115 -15.89 -9.86 -15.48
C MET A 115 -15.66 -10.17 -13.99
N GLY A 116 -14.38 -10.31 -13.62
CA GLY A 116 -14.02 -10.67 -12.27
C GLY A 116 -14.21 -9.49 -11.36
N GLU A 117 -15.17 -9.56 -10.48
CA GLU A 117 -15.08 -8.83 -9.24
C GLU A 117 -13.86 -9.39 -8.52
N THR A 118 -12.91 -8.52 -8.22
CA THR A 118 -11.76 -8.89 -7.43
C THR A 118 -12.04 -8.48 -5.99
N GLU A 119 -12.04 -9.44 -5.10
CA GLU A 119 -12.10 -9.15 -3.67
C GLU A 119 -10.78 -8.54 -3.23
N ILE A 120 -10.88 -7.43 -2.55
CA ILE A 120 -9.75 -6.69 -1.99
C ILE A 120 -9.88 -6.57 -0.48
N LYS A 121 -8.74 -6.50 0.17
CA LYS A 121 -8.61 -6.18 1.58
C LYS A 121 -7.64 -5.03 1.78
N CYS A 122 -7.87 -4.26 2.82
CA CYS A 122 -6.90 -3.32 3.35
C CYS A 122 -6.35 -3.87 4.66
N TRP A 123 -5.08 -4.22 4.66
CA TRP A 123 -4.34 -4.57 5.88
C TRP A 123 -3.74 -3.32 6.50
N ARG A 124 -3.83 -3.20 7.80
CA ARG A 124 -3.02 -2.28 8.59
C ARG A 124 -2.01 -3.09 9.39
N PHE A 125 -0.74 -2.87 9.13
CA PHE A 125 0.35 -3.40 9.96
C PHE A 125 0.69 -2.37 11.02
N HIS A 126 0.85 -2.83 12.24
CA HIS A 126 1.12 -2.01 13.42
C HIS A 126 2.09 -2.72 14.35
N LYS A 127 2.70 -1.98 15.26
CA LYS A 127 3.52 -2.60 16.30
C LYS A 127 2.63 -3.44 17.23
N PRO A 128 3.14 -4.51 17.83
CA PRO A 128 2.38 -5.31 18.80
C PRO A 128 1.79 -4.44 19.90
N GLY A 129 0.51 -4.62 20.19
CA GLY A 129 -0.23 -3.84 21.19
C GLY A 129 -0.92 -2.57 20.68
N ASP A 130 -0.69 -2.14 19.43
CA ASP A 130 -1.22 -0.91 18.86
C ASP A 130 -2.43 -1.13 17.94
N ALA A 131 -3.19 -2.20 18.12
CA ALA A 131 -4.42 -2.47 17.38
C ALA A 131 -5.46 -1.36 17.63
N GLN A 132 -6.10 -0.88 16.56
CA GLN A 132 -7.10 0.20 16.62
C GLN A 132 -8.52 -0.28 16.35
N ILE A 133 -8.67 -1.48 15.80
CA ILE A 133 -9.98 -2.07 15.60
C ILE A 133 -10.46 -2.64 16.92
N ALA A 134 -11.54 -2.06 17.43
CA ALA A 134 -12.19 -2.60 18.62
C ALA A 134 -12.80 -3.96 18.30
N ILE A 135 -12.45 -4.97 19.09
CA ILE A 135 -13.21 -6.22 19.10
C ILE A 135 -14.53 -5.88 19.78
N ILE A 136 -15.60 -5.88 19.00
CA ILE A 136 -16.95 -5.78 19.59
C ILE A 136 -17.27 -7.19 20.05
N ASP A 137 -17.17 -7.43 21.35
CA ASP A 137 -17.71 -8.64 21.97
C ASP A 137 -19.22 -8.51 22.00
N ASP A 138 -19.89 -9.34 21.23
CA ASP A 138 -21.35 -9.49 21.27
C ASP A 138 -21.79 -10.24 22.53
#